data_2542903cb84693241265641466cde297
#
_entry.id   2542903cb84693241265641466cde297
#
_cell.length_a   1.000
_cell.length_b   1.000
_cell.length_c   1.000
_cell.angle_alpha   90.00
_cell.angle_beta   90.00
_cell.angle_gamma   90.00
#
_symmetry.space_group_name_H-M   'P 1'
#
loop_
_entity.id
_entity.type
_entity.pdbx_description
1 polymer ?
#
loop_
_entity_poly.entity_id
_entity_poly.type
_entity_poly.pdbx_seq_one_letter_code
_entity_poly.pdbx_strand_id
1 'polypeptide(L)'
;EARVRRITREKVQKHGLKMKVSDAEWQFDRNKLLIYFTAERRVDFRELVRDLARTFRTRIELKQIGVRDEAALLGGIGRCGRELCCSTWLREMKPVSLQLAKDQRLSLNPSQISGVCGRLMSCLIYEHDAYVEARKKFPREGKTLNTSRGKEKVISVDIWRELVVLKDEDGARRTVPLNVLKAEVARAAEGDAPLGRPAGGGNTGGNGTNGKERRT
;
A
#
# COMPACT_ATOMS: atom_id res chain seq x y z
N GLU A 1 34.52 6.32 -5.88
CA GLU A 1 33.38 6.29 -4.93
C GLU A 1 33.23 4.91 -4.31
N ALA A 2 33.19 3.79 -5.06
CA ALA A 2 33.05 2.43 -4.52
C ALA A 2 34.16 2.07 -3.50
N ARG A 3 35.43 2.45 -3.77
CA ARG A 3 36.54 2.27 -2.84
C ARG A 3 36.36 3.10 -1.56
N VAL A 4 35.86 4.33 -1.69
CA VAL A 4 35.56 5.21 -0.55
C VAL A 4 34.48 4.60 0.33
N ARG A 5 33.39 4.14 -0.25
CA ARG A 5 32.29 3.47 0.49
C ARG A 5 32.79 2.27 1.27
N ARG A 6 33.63 1.42 0.66
CA ARG A 6 34.22 0.25 1.33
C ARG A 6 35.06 0.65 2.52
N ILE A 7 36.04 1.55 2.32
CA ILE A 7 36.92 2.03 3.39
C ILE A 7 36.12 2.68 4.52
N THR A 8 35.11 3.49 4.19
CA THR A 8 34.26 4.15 5.17
C THR A 8 33.48 3.11 6.00
N ARG A 9 32.94 2.05 5.38
CA ARG A 9 32.24 0.98 6.09
C ARG A 9 33.16 0.23 7.04
N GLU A 10 34.38 -0.10 6.63
CA GLU A 10 35.39 -0.74 7.47
C GLU A 10 35.71 0.13 8.71
N LYS A 11 35.85 1.45 8.52
CA LYS A 11 36.12 2.39 9.61
C LYS A 11 34.90 2.56 10.54
N VAL A 12 33.70 2.63 10.01
CA VAL A 12 32.46 2.66 10.81
C VAL A 12 32.36 1.44 11.71
N GLN A 13 32.68 0.25 11.20
CA GLN A 13 32.73 -0.98 12.00
C GLN A 13 33.82 -0.92 13.07
N LYS A 14 35.06 -0.47 12.72
CA LYS A 14 36.15 -0.31 13.65
C LYS A 14 35.84 0.62 14.83
N HIS A 15 35.11 1.72 14.55
CA HIS A 15 34.67 2.67 15.58
C HIS A 15 33.38 2.22 16.31
N GLY A 16 32.80 1.06 15.98
CA GLY A 16 31.60 0.52 16.62
C GLY A 16 30.35 1.39 16.45
N LEU A 17 30.28 2.21 15.40
CA LEU A 17 29.19 3.14 15.20
C LEU A 17 27.97 2.45 14.59
N LYS A 18 26.78 2.70 15.17
CA LYS A 18 25.49 2.17 14.68
C LYS A 18 24.95 3.06 13.56
N MET A 19 25.60 3.01 12.42
CA MET A 19 25.20 3.74 11.20
C MET A 19 25.49 2.90 9.96
N LYS A 20 24.71 3.10 8.91
CA LYS A 20 24.89 2.43 7.61
C LYS A 20 25.31 3.47 6.58
N VAL A 21 26.44 3.24 5.94
CA VAL A 21 26.93 4.09 4.83
C VAL A 21 26.18 3.72 3.57
N SER A 22 25.41 4.66 3.03
CA SER A 22 24.60 4.50 1.83
C SER A 22 25.38 4.80 0.59
N ASP A 23 25.91 6.02 0.46
CA ASP A 23 26.72 6.43 -0.67
C ASP A 23 27.83 7.44 -0.31
N ALA A 24 28.70 7.73 -1.25
CA ALA A 24 29.78 8.70 -1.11
C ALA A 24 30.07 9.36 -2.46
N GLU A 25 30.11 10.67 -2.48
CA GLU A 25 30.32 11.50 -3.65
C GLU A 25 31.48 12.45 -3.47
N TRP A 26 32.33 12.56 -4.48
CA TRP A 26 33.34 13.59 -4.55
C TRP A 26 32.73 14.86 -5.17
N GLN A 27 33.03 16.00 -4.57
CA GLN A 27 32.82 17.25 -5.23
C GLN A 27 33.70 17.30 -6.50
N PHE A 28 33.28 17.99 -7.56
CA PHE A 28 33.96 18.03 -8.85
C PHE A 28 35.44 18.41 -8.73
N ASP A 29 35.76 19.39 -7.88
CA ASP A 29 37.12 19.87 -7.60
C ASP A 29 37.91 18.96 -6.64
N ARG A 30 37.31 17.86 -6.15
CA ARG A 30 37.86 16.92 -5.17
C ARG A 30 38.29 17.52 -3.82
N ASN A 31 37.92 18.75 -3.52
CA ASN A 31 38.24 19.42 -2.29
C ASN A 31 37.39 18.95 -1.12
N LYS A 32 36.25 18.27 -1.44
CA LYS A 32 35.29 17.81 -0.47
C LYS A 32 34.76 16.42 -0.84
N LEU A 33 34.66 15.57 0.17
CA LEU A 33 34.04 14.26 0.08
C LEU A 33 32.77 14.25 0.92
N LEU A 34 31.62 14.07 0.28
CA LEU A 34 30.31 13.96 0.90
C LEU A 34 29.97 12.48 1.08
N ILE A 35 29.63 12.08 2.31
CA ILE A 35 29.27 10.70 2.64
C ILE A 35 27.85 10.71 3.20
N TYR A 36 26.95 9.98 2.55
CA TYR A 36 25.56 9.80 2.98
C TYR A 36 25.45 8.58 3.89
N PHE A 37 24.73 8.73 4.98
CA PHE A 37 24.48 7.63 5.89
C PHE A 37 23.08 7.66 6.48
N THR A 38 22.61 6.48 6.90
CA THR A 38 21.38 6.32 7.67
C THR A 38 21.69 5.84 9.07
N ALA A 39 20.96 6.33 10.07
CA ALA A 39 21.04 5.90 11.45
C ALA A 39 19.70 6.10 12.15
N GLU A 40 19.34 5.19 13.07
CA GLU A 40 18.11 5.27 13.86
C GLU A 40 18.19 6.34 14.95
N ARG A 41 19.38 6.58 15.48
CA ARG A 41 19.63 7.53 16.56
C ARG A 41 20.77 8.46 16.18
N ARG A 42 20.92 9.53 16.95
CA ARG A 42 22.04 10.44 16.80
C ARG A 42 23.36 9.70 17.06
N VAL A 43 24.31 9.82 16.12
CA VAL A 43 25.63 9.18 16.15
C VAL A 43 26.70 10.24 16.38
N ASP A 44 27.64 10.01 17.29
CA ASP A 44 28.86 10.82 17.39
C ASP A 44 29.93 10.26 16.46
N PHE A 45 30.19 10.97 15.41
CA PHE A 45 31.13 10.58 14.34
C PHE A 45 32.42 11.42 14.32
N ARG A 46 32.75 12.18 15.39
CA ARG A 46 33.89 13.09 15.41
C ARG A 46 35.19 12.35 15.14
N GLU A 47 35.42 11.21 15.80
CA GLU A 47 36.62 10.38 15.62
C GLU A 47 36.66 9.77 14.22
N LEU A 48 35.50 9.31 13.71
CA LEU A 48 35.39 8.79 12.34
C LEU A 48 35.78 9.85 11.31
N VAL A 49 35.30 11.09 11.46
CA VAL A 49 35.64 12.19 10.54
C VAL A 49 37.14 12.47 10.52
N ARG A 50 37.80 12.51 11.70
CA ARG A 50 39.24 12.71 11.80
C ARG A 50 40.02 11.60 11.10
N ASP A 51 39.60 10.35 11.30
CA ASP A 51 40.23 9.19 10.69
C ASP A 51 40.03 9.15 9.16
N LEU A 52 38.84 9.49 8.67
CA LEU A 52 38.55 9.62 7.24
C LEU A 52 39.35 10.76 6.61
N ALA A 53 39.43 11.93 7.26
CA ALA A 53 40.18 13.08 6.76
C ALA A 53 41.68 12.76 6.62
N ARG A 54 42.29 12.01 7.58
CA ARG A 54 43.67 11.52 7.48
C ARG A 54 43.87 10.57 6.29
N THR A 55 42.85 9.72 6.02
CA THR A 55 42.95 8.68 4.97
C THR A 55 42.79 9.28 3.57
N PHE A 56 41.82 10.17 3.39
CA PHE A 56 41.51 10.76 2.08
C PHE A 56 42.17 12.11 1.83
N ARG A 57 42.79 12.72 2.85
CA ARG A 57 43.46 14.01 2.81
C ARG A 57 42.60 15.13 2.22
N THR A 58 41.30 15.10 2.54
CA THR A 58 40.32 16.06 2.05
C THR A 58 39.29 16.39 3.14
N ARG A 59 38.52 17.43 2.92
CA ARG A 59 37.41 17.80 3.83
C ARG A 59 36.30 16.76 3.71
N ILE A 60 35.93 16.16 4.86
CA ILE A 60 34.86 15.16 4.96
C ILE A 60 33.60 15.84 5.47
N GLU A 61 32.50 15.61 4.77
CA GLU A 61 31.16 15.98 5.24
C GLU A 61 30.29 14.72 5.33
N LEU A 62 29.74 14.48 6.50
CA LEU A 62 28.79 13.39 6.76
C LEU A 62 27.36 13.95 6.76
N LYS A 63 26.51 13.46 5.86
CA LYS A 63 25.11 13.85 5.74
C LYS A 63 24.20 12.69 6.10
N GLN A 64 23.43 12.85 7.18
CA GLN A 64 22.40 11.88 7.52
C GLN A 64 21.21 12.05 6.57
N ILE A 65 20.77 10.93 5.99
CA ILE A 65 19.60 10.85 5.11
C ILE A 65 18.55 9.91 5.70
N GLY A 66 17.29 10.09 5.29
CA GLY A 66 16.22 9.19 5.66
C GLY A 66 16.29 7.85 4.90
N VAL A 67 15.71 6.80 5.46
CA VAL A 67 15.68 5.47 4.79
C VAL A 67 14.97 5.48 3.44
N ARG A 68 14.02 6.41 3.22
CA ARG A 68 13.37 6.58 1.92
C ARG A 68 14.28 7.31 0.93
N ASP A 69 15.03 8.29 1.41
CA ASP A 69 16.00 9.02 0.59
C ASP A 69 17.16 8.08 0.20
N GLU A 70 17.57 7.19 1.11
CA GLU A 70 18.51 6.11 0.79
C GLU A 70 17.94 5.21 -0.32
N ALA A 71 16.67 4.78 -0.21
CA ALA A 71 16.04 3.97 -1.25
C ALA A 71 15.91 4.73 -2.59
N ALA A 72 15.64 6.03 -2.55
CA ALA A 72 15.60 6.86 -3.75
C ALA A 72 16.97 6.99 -4.42
N LEU A 73 18.03 7.11 -3.63
CA LEU A 73 19.42 7.21 -4.11
C LEU A 73 19.89 5.89 -4.74
N LEU A 74 19.58 4.76 -4.09
CA LEU A 74 19.98 3.43 -4.58
C LEU A 74 19.13 2.94 -5.76
N GLY A 75 17.91 3.47 -5.90
CA GLY A 75 16.96 3.01 -6.89
C GLY A 75 16.37 1.63 -6.57
N GLY A 76 15.71 1.04 -7.56
CA GLY A 76 15.15 -0.31 -7.45
C GLY A 76 13.75 -0.41 -8.05
N ILE A 77 13.16 -1.60 -7.94
CA ILE A 77 11.84 -1.94 -8.46
C ILE A 77 10.86 -2.10 -7.30
N GLY A 78 9.72 -1.42 -7.41
CA GLY A 78 8.62 -1.55 -6.46
C GLY A 78 7.84 -2.85 -6.65
N ARG A 79 6.93 -3.17 -5.73
CA ARG A 79 6.03 -4.33 -5.85
C ARG A 79 5.12 -4.29 -7.06
N CYS A 80 4.85 -3.10 -7.58
CA CYS A 80 4.09 -2.89 -8.82
C CYS A 80 4.88 -3.21 -10.09
N GLY A 81 6.15 -3.63 -9.99
CA GLY A 81 7.02 -3.93 -11.12
C GLY A 81 7.62 -2.69 -11.81
N ARG A 82 7.34 -1.47 -11.31
CA ARG A 82 7.89 -0.22 -11.81
C ARG A 82 9.06 0.25 -10.93
N GLU A 83 9.88 1.14 -11.46
CA GLU A 83 10.88 1.84 -10.66
C GLU A 83 10.25 2.57 -9.47
N LEU A 84 11.04 2.76 -8.42
CA LEU A 84 10.56 3.41 -7.20
C LEU A 84 10.07 4.83 -7.50
N CYS A 85 8.86 5.17 -7.06
CA CYS A 85 8.29 6.50 -7.23
C CYS A 85 9.20 7.60 -6.67
N CYS A 86 9.87 7.34 -5.53
CA CYS A 86 10.77 8.27 -4.88
C CYS A 86 12.10 8.48 -5.65
N SER A 87 12.52 7.55 -6.49
CA SER A 87 13.72 7.71 -7.33
C SER A 87 13.42 8.37 -8.67
N THR A 88 12.17 8.33 -9.14
CA THR A 88 11.78 8.84 -10.46
C THR A 88 11.08 10.21 -10.39
N TRP A 89 9.78 10.23 -10.19
CA TRP A 89 8.94 11.42 -10.35
C TRP A 89 8.43 12.04 -9.03
N LEU A 90 8.29 11.25 -7.94
CA LEU A 90 7.76 11.72 -6.67
C LEU A 90 8.90 12.20 -5.76
N ARG A 91 9.38 13.41 -5.98
CA ARG A 91 10.50 14.00 -5.22
C ARG A 91 10.07 14.51 -3.85
N GLU A 92 8.89 15.13 -3.78
CA GLU A 92 8.35 15.64 -2.53
C GLU A 92 7.40 14.63 -1.89
N MET A 93 7.73 14.18 -0.69
CA MET A 93 6.99 13.14 0.00
C MET A 93 6.25 13.73 1.20
N LYS A 94 4.93 13.75 1.12
CA LYS A 94 4.07 14.01 2.27
C LYS A 94 4.08 12.81 3.23
N PRO A 95 3.87 13.02 4.55
CA PRO A 95 3.73 11.93 5.51
C PRO A 95 2.58 10.99 5.14
N VAL A 96 2.85 9.69 5.10
CA VAL A 96 1.85 8.65 4.81
C VAL A 96 1.35 8.08 6.12
N SER A 97 0.02 8.10 6.35
CA SER A 97 -0.61 7.56 7.55
C SER A 97 -1.26 6.19 7.28
N LEU A 98 -1.44 5.39 8.33
CA LEU A 98 -2.17 4.13 8.26
C LEU A 98 -3.65 4.31 7.89
N GLN A 99 -4.20 5.50 8.12
CA GLN A 99 -5.58 5.81 7.74
C GLN A 99 -5.80 5.69 6.23
N LEU A 100 -4.81 6.10 5.42
CA LEU A 100 -4.87 5.97 3.96
C LEU A 100 -5.02 4.50 3.50
N ALA A 101 -4.32 3.57 4.19
CA ALA A 101 -4.46 2.14 3.91
C ALA A 101 -5.86 1.60 4.28
N LYS A 102 -6.43 2.07 5.41
CA LYS A 102 -7.80 1.74 5.81
C LYS A 102 -8.83 2.27 4.83
N ASP A 103 -8.67 3.51 4.37
CA ASP A 103 -9.57 4.12 3.40
C ASP A 103 -9.55 3.38 2.06
N GLN A 104 -8.42 2.80 1.69
CA GLN A 104 -8.25 1.95 0.52
C GLN A 104 -8.58 0.48 0.77
N ARG A 105 -9.03 0.12 1.99
CA ARG A 105 -9.36 -1.26 2.41
C ARG A 105 -8.25 -2.28 2.22
N LEU A 106 -7.02 -1.82 2.34
CA LEU A 106 -5.87 -2.70 2.31
C LEU A 106 -5.71 -3.40 3.67
N SER A 107 -5.21 -4.62 3.63
CA SER A 107 -4.78 -5.31 4.84
C SER A 107 -3.73 -4.48 5.56
N LEU A 108 -3.86 -4.34 6.88
CA LEU A 108 -2.89 -3.60 7.70
C LEU A 108 -1.61 -4.41 7.98
N ASN A 109 -1.41 -5.53 7.29
CA ASN A 109 -0.19 -6.31 7.40
C ASN A 109 1.00 -5.45 6.90
N PRO A 110 1.98 -5.15 7.74
CA PRO A 110 3.15 -4.35 7.36
C PRO A 110 3.85 -4.85 6.11
N SER A 111 3.90 -6.17 5.93
CA SER A 111 4.50 -6.77 4.74
C SER A 111 3.79 -6.40 3.43
N GLN A 112 2.52 -6.03 3.47
CA GLN A 112 1.73 -5.68 2.28
C GLN A 112 1.71 -4.18 1.99
N ILE A 113 1.78 -3.33 3.03
CA ILE A 113 1.66 -1.88 2.91
C ILE A 113 2.98 -1.13 3.00
N SER A 114 4.10 -1.82 3.29
CA SER A 114 5.43 -1.20 3.33
C SER A 114 6.16 -1.33 2.00
N GLY A 115 6.88 -0.28 1.63
CA GLY A 115 7.80 -0.27 0.49
C GLY A 115 9.16 -0.87 0.83
N VAL A 116 10.09 -0.87 -0.15
CA VAL A 116 11.47 -1.39 0.01
C VAL A 116 12.25 -0.68 1.13
N CYS A 117 11.92 0.59 1.41
CA CYS A 117 12.53 1.36 2.50
C CYS A 117 11.97 1.01 3.90
N GLY A 118 11.04 0.06 4.03
CA GLY A 118 10.38 -0.30 5.28
C GLY A 118 9.31 0.69 5.77
N ARG A 119 9.13 1.83 5.10
CA ARG A 119 8.05 2.79 5.39
C ARG A 119 6.82 2.50 4.54
N LEU A 120 5.67 3.06 4.92
CA LEU A 120 4.43 2.94 4.14
C LEU A 120 4.64 3.37 2.68
N MET A 121 4.03 2.65 1.75
CA MET A 121 4.16 2.89 0.32
C MET A 121 3.63 4.27 -0.07
N SER A 122 4.34 4.94 -0.98
CA SER A 122 3.97 6.25 -1.51
C SER A 122 2.72 6.22 -2.39
N CYS A 123 2.41 5.09 -3.02
CA CYS A 123 1.17 4.94 -3.80
C CYS A 123 -0.09 5.14 -2.96
N LEU A 124 -0.06 4.82 -1.65
CA LEU A 124 -1.19 5.04 -0.75
C LEU A 124 -1.65 6.50 -0.73
N ILE A 125 -0.71 7.45 -0.69
CA ILE A 125 -1.05 8.87 -0.70
C ILE A 125 -1.37 9.36 -2.11
N TYR A 126 -0.66 8.84 -3.11
CA TYR A 126 -0.88 9.22 -4.50
C TYR A 126 -2.27 8.86 -5.01
N GLU A 127 -2.75 7.66 -4.66
CA GLU A 127 -4.04 7.16 -5.11
C GLU A 127 -5.21 7.58 -4.22
N HIS A 128 -4.95 8.15 -3.03
CA HIS A 128 -5.97 8.43 -2.01
C HIS A 128 -7.14 9.25 -2.55
N ASP A 129 -6.86 10.33 -3.27
CA ASP A 129 -7.89 11.24 -3.77
C ASP A 129 -8.83 10.53 -4.75
N ALA A 130 -8.29 9.65 -5.61
CA ALA A 130 -9.07 8.84 -6.53
C ALA A 130 -10.02 7.88 -5.78
N TYR A 131 -9.53 7.25 -4.68
CA TYR A 131 -10.38 6.41 -3.82
C TYR A 131 -11.48 7.20 -3.13
N VAL A 132 -11.18 8.40 -2.63
CA VAL A 132 -12.16 9.28 -1.99
C VAL A 132 -13.25 9.72 -2.98
N GLU A 133 -12.88 10.13 -4.19
CA GLU A 133 -13.84 10.52 -5.22
C GLU A 133 -14.69 9.35 -5.69
N ALA A 134 -14.08 8.20 -5.95
CA ALA A 134 -14.82 7.03 -6.36
C ALA A 134 -15.82 6.60 -5.27
N ARG A 135 -15.43 6.65 -3.99
CA ARG A 135 -16.29 6.28 -2.86
C ARG A 135 -17.51 7.21 -2.70
N LYS A 136 -17.41 8.48 -3.08
CA LYS A 136 -18.56 9.42 -3.02
C LYS A 136 -19.76 8.98 -3.88
N LYS A 137 -19.52 8.19 -4.92
CA LYS A 137 -20.56 7.69 -5.83
C LYS A 137 -21.43 6.59 -5.19
N PHE A 138 -20.94 5.96 -4.13
CA PHE A 138 -21.54 4.78 -3.50
C PHE A 138 -22.26 5.10 -2.20
N PRO A 139 -23.27 4.31 -1.84
CA PRO A 139 -23.90 4.40 -0.53
C PRO A 139 -22.91 4.00 0.57
N ARG A 140 -23.07 4.58 1.75
CA ARG A 140 -22.23 4.21 2.91
C ARG A 140 -22.55 2.79 3.35
N GLU A 141 -21.52 2.03 3.72
CA GLU A 141 -21.68 0.71 4.34
C GLU A 141 -22.46 0.81 5.65
N GLY A 142 -23.27 -0.18 5.89
CA GLY A 142 -24.19 -0.19 7.03
C GLY A 142 -25.49 0.60 6.82
N LYS A 143 -25.60 1.42 5.75
CA LYS A 143 -26.84 2.14 5.43
C LYS A 143 -27.90 1.17 4.92
N THR A 144 -29.14 1.31 5.41
CA THR A 144 -30.29 0.60 4.88
C THR A 144 -30.88 1.42 3.71
N LEU A 145 -31.15 0.76 2.62
CA LEU A 145 -31.74 1.33 1.41
C LEU A 145 -33.08 0.64 1.14
N ASN A 146 -34.05 1.42 0.68
CA ASN A 146 -35.28 0.86 0.15
C ASN A 146 -35.06 0.56 -1.32
N THR A 147 -35.15 -0.71 -1.69
CA THR A 147 -34.99 -1.18 -3.06
C THR A 147 -36.31 -1.77 -3.55
N SER A 148 -36.40 -2.14 -4.81
CA SER A 148 -37.57 -2.84 -5.37
C SER A 148 -37.87 -4.17 -4.69
N ARG A 149 -36.95 -4.71 -3.86
CA ARG A 149 -37.11 -5.97 -3.09
C ARG A 149 -37.42 -5.75 -1.61
N GLY A 150 -37.51 -4.49 -1.17
CA GLY A 150 -37.73 -4.13 0.22
C GLY A 150 -36.51 -3.45 0.84
N LYS A 151 -36.41 -3.52 2.17
CA LYS A 151 -35.31 -2.91 2.91
C LYS A 151 -34.07 -3.80 2.85
N GLU A 152 -32.99 -3.29 2.33
CA GLU A 152 -31.71 -3.98 2.23
C GLU A 152 -30.58 -3.15 2.83
N LYS A 153 -29.70 -3.81 3.56
CA LYS A 153 -28.55 -3.19 4.20
C LYS A 153 -27.30 -3.34 3.32
N VAL A 154 -26.58 -2.25 3.08
CA VAL A 154 -25.30 -2.27 2.38
C VAL A 154 -24.23 -2.93 3.27
N ILE A 155 -23.66 -4.05 2.83
CA ILE A 155 -22.62 -4.79 3.57
C ILE A 155 -21.25 -4.34 3.13
N SER A 156 -21.00 -4.31 1.83
CA SER A 156 -19.71 -3.91 1.25
C SER A 156 -19.87 -3.30 -0.13
N VAL A 157 -18.85 -2.58 -0.55
CA VAL A 157 -18.80 -1.88 -1.83
C VAL A 157 -17.49 -2.21 -2.51
N ASP A 158 -17.52 -2.68 -3.75
CA ASP A 158 -16.36 -2.78 -4.63
C ASP A 158 -16.35 -1.57 -5.57
N ILE A 159 -15.43 -0.65 -5.30
CA ILE A 159 -15.35 0.65 -5.98
C ILE A 159 -14.93 0.48 -7.44
N TRP A 160 -14.02 -0.48 -7.71
CA TRP A 160 -13.42 -0.65 -9.02
C TRP A 160 -14.28 -1.46 -9.99
N ARG A 161 -15.04 -2.43 -9.46
CA ARG A 161 -16.01 -3.22 -10.24
C ARG A 161 -17.38 -2.58 -10.27
N GLU A 162 -17.55 -1.47 -9.56
CA GLU A 162 -18.83 -0.78 -9.38
C GLU A 162 -19.95 -1.70 -8.85
N LEU A 163 -19.61 -2.57 -7.90
CA LEU A 163 -20.53 -3.53 -7.31
C LEU A 163 -20.84 -3.17 -5.86
N VAL A 164 -22.10 -3.42 -5.46
CA VAL A 164 -22.58 -3.25 -4.08
C VAL A 164 -23.14 -4.58 -3.59
N VAL A 165 -22.68 -5.02 -2.43
CA VAL A 165 -23.22 -6.21 -1.76
C VAL A 165 -24.29 -5.76 -0.76
N LEU A 166 -25.50 -6.24 -0.96
CA LEU A 166 -26.66 -5.97 -0.15
C LEU A 166 -27.04 -7.21 0.66
N LYS A 167 -27.66 -7.00 1.80
CA LYS A 167 -28.25 -8.03 2.63
C LYS A 167 -29.68 -7.63 2.94
N ASP A 168 -30.62 -8.53 2.68
CA ASP A 168 -32.04 -8.36 3.03
C ASP A 168 -32.31 -8.69 4.52
N GLU A 169 -33.55 -8.53 4.95
CA GLU A 169 -34.01 -8.83 6.33
C GLU A 169 -33.91 -10.33 6.65
N ASP A 170 -34.07 -11.20 5.67
CA ASP A 170 -33.97 -12.66 5.81
C ASP A 170 -32.50 -13.15 5.88
N GLY A 171 -31.53 -12.25 5.70
CA GLY A 171 -30.11 -12.57 5.76
C GLY A 171 -29.49 -12.98 4.44
N ALA A 172 -30.26 -13.07 3.35
CA ALA A 172 -29.75 -13.39 2.03
C ALA A 172 -28.88 -12.24 1.49
N ARG A 173 -27.81 -12.59 0.77
CA ARG A 173 -26.89 -11.62 0.20
C ARG A 173 -27.00 -11.61 -1.32
N ARG A 174 -27.01 -10.42 -1.90
CA ARG A 174 -26.92 -10.24 -3.35
C ARG A 174 -25.89 -9.20 -3.72
N THR A 175 -25.29 -9.37 -4.88
CA THR A 175 -24.34 -8.39 -5.45
C THR A 175 -25.02 -7.73 -6.63
N VAL A 176 -25.04 -6.40 -6.63
CA VAL A 176 -25.74 -5.59 -7.64
C VAL A 176 -24.80 -4.52 -8.18
N PRO A 177 -24.77 -4.28 -9.50
CA PRO A 177 -24.07 -3.13 -10.08
C PRO A 177 -24.67 -1.82 -9.56
N LEU A 178 -23.80 -0.81 -9.38
CA LEU A 178 -24.20 0.49 -8.81
C LEU A 178 -25.30 1.19 -9.62
N ASN A 179 -25.22 1.12 -10.94
CA ASN A 179 -26.24 1.70 -11.84
C ASN A 179 -27.61 1.06 -11.64
N VAL A 180 -27.68 -0.28 -11.52
CA VAL A 180 -28.90 -1.03 -11.25
C VAL A 180 -29.45 -0.68 -9.88
N LEU A 181 -28.59 -0.62 -8.85
CA LEU A 181 -28.99 -0.24 -7.49
C LEU A 181 -29.61 1.17 -7.47
N LYS A 182 -28.99 2.13 -8.15
CA LYS A 182 -29.55 3.51 -8.25
C LYS A 182 -30.93 3.53 -8.90
N ALA A 183 -31.12 2.75 -9.96
CA ALA A 183 -32.43 2.63 -10.64
C ALA A 183 -33.47 1.95 -9.73
N GLU A 184 -33.09 0.90 -8.99
CA GLU A 184 -33.99 0.24 -8.02
C GLU A 184 -34.42 1.18 -6.89
N VAL A 185 -33.47 1.94 -6.33
CA VAL A 185 -33.75 2.92 -5.27
C VAL A 185 -34.63 4.07 -5.77
N ALA A 186 -34.40 4.55 -7.00
CA ALA A 186 -35.23 5.59 -7.62
C ALA A 186 -36.68 5.11 -7.79
N ARG A 187 -36.90 3.92 -8.34
CA ARG A 187 -38.22 3.32 -8.50
C ARG A 187 -38.93 3.12 -7.17
N ALA A 188 -38.21 2.63 -6.14
CA ALA A 188 -38.75 2.46 -4.79
C ALA A 188 -39.16 3.81 -4.16
N ALA A 189 -38.51 4.91 -4.53
CA ALA A 189 -38.83 6.26 -4.08
C ALA A 189 -40.07 6.84 -4.81
N GLU A 190 -40.33 6.43 -6.04
CA GLU A 190 -41.48 6.83 -6.83
C GLU A 190 -42.77 6.02 -6.51
N GLY A 191 -42.71 5.06 -5.61
CA GLY A 191 -43.88 4.30 -5.13
C GLY A 191 -44.35 3.17 -6.07
N ASP A 192 -43.46 2.72 -6.97
CA ASP A 192 -43.80 1.59 -7.86
C ASP A 192 -43.64 0.25 -7.10
N ALA A 193 -44.66 -0.63 -7.22
CA ALA A 193 -44.78 -1.86 -6.43
C ALA A 193 -43.65 -2.86 -6.73
N PRO A 194 -43.26 -3.75 -5.74
CA PRO A 194 -42.12 -4.67 -5.88
C PRO A 194 -42.33 -5.66 -7.02
N LEU A 195 -41.42 -5.68 -7.98
CA LEU A 195 -41.32 -6.75 -8.96
C LEU A 195 -41.05 -8.08 -8.27
N GLY A 196 -41.98 -9.02 -8.45
CA GLY A 196 -41.97 -10.32 -7.79
C GLY A 196 -40.63 -11.05 -7.91
N ARG A 197 -40.28 -11.75 -6.83
CA ARG A 197 -39.13 -12.67 -6.74
C ARG A 197 -39.12 -13.61 -7.97
N PRO A 198 -37.99 -13.77 -8.68
CA PRO A 198 -37.86 -14.90 -9.57
C PRO A 198 -37.91 -16.19 -8.77
N ALA A 199 -38.84 -17.06 -9.10
CA ALA A 199 -39.02 -18.37 -8.50
C ALA A 199 -37.67 -19.12 -8.49
N GLY A 200 -37.28 -19.58 -7.31
CA GLY A 200 -36.05 -20.35 -7.14
C GLY A 200 -36.08 -21.59 -8.00
N GLY A 201 -35.07 -21.74 -8.88
CA GLY A 201 -34.84 -22.94 -9.64
C GLY A 201 -34.54 -24.09 -8.69
N GLY A 202 -35.52 -24.98 -8.52
CA GLY A 202 -35.35 -26.20 -7.77
C GLY A 202 -34.26 -27.07 -8.37
N ASN A 203 -33.24 -27.31 -7.60
CA ASN A 203 -32.24 -28.34 -7.90
C ASN A 203 -32.85 -29.69 -7.56
N THR A 204 -33.45 -30.37 -8.55
CA THR A 204 -33.91 -31.76 -8.41
C THR A 204 -32.70 -32.65 -8.31
N GLY A 205 -32.51 -33.20 -7.13
CA GLY A 205 -31.55 -34.22 -6.82
C GLY A 205 -31.75 -35.46 -7.67
N GLY A 206 -30.75 -35.86 -8.44
CA GLY A 206 -30.60 -37.17 -9.04
C GLY A 206 -30.03 -38.14 -8.03
N ASN A 207 -30.88 -39.04 -7.57
CA ASN A 207 -30.56 -40.23 -6.79
C ASN A 207 -29.88 -41.25 -7.69
N GLY A 208 -28.73 -41.79 -7.31
CA GLY A 208 -27.97 -42.77 -8.09
C GLY A 208 -27.21 -43.72 -7.16
N THR A 209 -27.92 -44.67 -6.65
CA THR A 209 -27.61 -46.10 -6.39
C THR A 209 -26.16 -46.54 -6.12
N ASN A 210 -25.93 -46.92 -4.93
CA ASN A 210 -25.38 -48.16 -4.35
C ASN A 210 -24.62 -49.09 -5.37
N GLY A 211 -23.37 -49.35 -5.11
CA GLY A 211 -22.55 -50.41 -5.68
C GLY A 211 -21.51 -50.87 -4.66
N LYS A 212 -21.89 -51.79 -3.80
CA LYS A 212 -20.98 -52.67 -3.05
C LYS A 212 -20.31 -53.60 -4.05
N GLU A 213 -19.00 -53.68 -4.07
CA GLU A 213 -18.32 -54.96 -4.34
C GLU A 213 -16.99 -55.03 -3.58
N ARG A 214 -16.76 -56.25 -3.12
CA ARG A 214 -15.73 -56.72 -2.19
C ARG A 214 -14.49 -57.22 -2.95
N ARG A 215 -13.40 -57.31 -2.21
CA ARG A 215 -12.26 -58.28 -2.31
C ARG A 215 -11.47 -58.25 -3.64
N THR A 216 -10.22 -58.16 -3.53
CA THR A 216 -9.18 -59.04 -2.88
C THR A 216 -7.97 -58.19 -2.50
#